data_8d4d37daa1d62d14b59a3e269c9390ca
#
_entry.id   8d4d37daa1d62d14b59a3e269c9390ca
#
_cell.length_a   1.000
_cell.length_b   1.000
_cell.length_c   1.000
_cell.angle_alpha   90.00
_cell.angle_beta   90.00
_cell.angle_gamma   90.00
#
_symmetry.space_group_name_H-M   'P 1'
#
loop_
_entity.id
_entity.type
_entity.pdbx_description
1 polymer ?
#
loop_
_entity_poly.entity_id
_entity_poly.type
_entity_poly.pdbx_seq_one_letter_code
_entity_poly.pdbx_strand_id
1 'polypeptide(L)'
;MDHDVRHPVHPPRSANTLRTLLAVALAGSVAACTTTPTAPPAVELPAATIDHLDLDHWWTEFDEPALTALVDEALANNLDLQAAMARIESARAQVELAQADLYPLVTIGADASRSRSTQVGTNPLPPGFAATGNDYRLGLNASYEVDLWGKYRTSTRAAQNDLLASEFGRETVRTSVAAEVARAYFGLIAADAQLRLLQDTLALREQTVALQTDRAQAGVIGQYDLAQAKAERDSVAGDIATAQRAANELESALAVLTGRSPRDVFTPHVGREPSLAKLLAVPSVPSGLPSNLLERRPDVRQLEKQIVAASLRIDRAHLDFLPSLTLTGTLGTESGTLRRLFSGPAFIWSAAAGLVEPLLIVKSLEANVDIAVAQREQIAVGYRQTVQAAFKDVHDALAANDTTRAALAAQTSRTANLQQAYDLSDVRYKAGYSPYLEVLDAQRQLLQAQTQQILAARDVRLALVDLAKALGGGWDYQNAVGTTADAK
;
A
#
# COMPACT_ATOMS: atom_id res chain seq x y z
N MET A 1 92.13 46.62 -5.97
CA MET A 1 90.93 47.40 -6.35
C MET A 1 89.83 46.38 -6.61
N ASP A 2 89.06 46.15 -5.57
CA ASP A 2 87.96 45.19 -5.51
C ASP A 2 86.71 45.80 -6.17
N HIS A 3 86.04 45.04 -7.02
CA HIS A 3 84.63 45.27 -7.39
C HIS A 3 83.83 44.04 -7.08
N ASP A 4 83.10 44.11 -5.97
CA ASP A 4 82.11 43.19 -5.50
C ASP A 4 80.78 43.45 -6.30
N VAL A 5 80.38 42.50 -7.15
CA VAL A 5 79.07 42.57 -7.89
C VAL A 5 78.09 41.57 -7.26
N ARG A 6 77.23 42.07 -6.38
CA ARG A 6 76.09 41.30 -5.82
C ARG A 6 75.00 41.22 -6.86
N HIS A 7 74.62 39.97 -7.26
CA HIS A 7 73.47 39.72 -8.01
C HIS A 7 72.26 39.52 -7.05
N PRO A 8 71.06 40.14 -7.36
CA PRO A 8 69.86 39.89 -6.58
C PRO A 8 69.22 38.54 -6.96
N VAL A 9 68.97 37.66 -5.97
CA VAL A 9 68.22 36.42 -6.12
C VAL A 9 66.72 36.75 -6.17
N HIS A 10 66.05 36.50 -7.29
CA HIS A 10 64.61 36.57 -7.41
C HIS A 10 63.98 35.24 -6.87
N PRO A 11 62.92 35.30 -6.03
CA PRO A 11 62.21 34.09 -5.61
C PRO A 11 61.35 33.53 -6.76
N PRO A 12 61.13 32.21 -6.83
CA PRO A 12 60.39 31.60 -7.94
C PRO A 12 58.89 31.94 -7.89
N ARG A 13 58.36 32.49 -8.97
CA ARG A 13 56.98 32.94 -9.21
C ARG A 13 55.96 31.80 -9.36
N SER A 14 56.33 30.52 -9.17
CA SER A 14 55.46 29.38 -9.46
C SER A 14 54.55 28.92 -8.32
N ALA A 15 54.72 29.37 -7.08
CA ALA A 15 53.93 28.92 -5.93
C ALA A 15 52.55 29.64 -5.80
N ASN A 16 52.41 30.85 -6.34
CA ASN A 16 51.16 31.62 -6.22
C ASN A 16 50.13 31.26 -7.30
N THR A 17 50.54 30.81 -8.46
CA THR A 17 49.64 30.39 -9.53
C THR A 17 48.95 29.05 -9.22
N LEU A 18 49.60 28.14 -8.53
CA LEU A 18 49.02 26.88 -8.12
C LEU A 18 48.00 27.05 -7.00
N ARG A 19 48.24 28.00 -6.07
CA ARG A 19 47.30 28.34 -4.99
C ARG A 19 46.03 29.06 -5.52
N THR A 20 46.15 29.92 -6.51
CA THR A 20 44.99 30.59 -7.12
C THR A 20 44.18 29.64 -7.98
N LEU A 21 44.77 28.70 -8.69
CA LEU A 21 44.04 27.67 -9.47
C LEU A 21 43.30 26.69 -8.56
N LEU A 22 43.90 26.29 -7.42
CA LEU A 22 43.25 25.43 -6.43
C LEU A 22 42.06 26.14 -5.74
N ALA A 23 42.22 27.43 -5.41
CA ALA A 23 41.15 28.24 -4.80
C ALA A 23 39.97 28.53 -5.76
N VAL A 24 40.24 28.70 -7.05
CA VAL A 24 39.21 28.90 -8.07
C VAL A 24 38.50 27.58 -8.38
N ALA A 25 39.17 26.44 -8.38
CA ALA A 25 38.54 25.12 -8.53
C ALA A 25 37.64 24.79 -7.34
N LEU A 26 38.05 25.11 -6.10
CA LEU A 26 37.22 24.92 -4.90
C LEU A 26 36.02 25.87 -4.83
N ALA A 27 36.13 27.10 -5.31
CA ALA A 27 35.02 28.07 -5.34
C ALA A 27 34.01 27.79 -6.46
N GLY A 28 34.44 27.19 -7.57
CA GLY A 28 33.55 26.80 -8.68
C GLY A 28 32.64 25.61 -8.35
N SER A 29 33.05 24.73 -7.47
CA SER A 29 32.28 23.54 -7.09
C SER A 29 31.17 23.83 -6.05
N VAL A 30 31.22 24.94 -5.34
CA VAL A 30 30.21 25.30 -4.31
C VAL A 30 28.96 25.96 -4.92
N ALA A 31 29.01 26.48 -6.13
CA ALA A 31 27.91 27.23 -6.74
C ALA A 31 26.89 26.36 -7.52
N ALA A 32 27.09 25.03 -7.63
CA ALA A 32 26.31 24.17 -8.55
C ALA A 32 25.25 23.28 -7.88
N CYS A 33 25.06 23.31 -6.56
CA CYS A 33 24.19 22.34 -5.87
C CYS A 33 23.08 22.98 -5.03
N THR A 34 22.17 23.73 -5.67
CA THR A 34 20.83 23.93 -5.13
C THR A 34 19.81 23.34 -6.13
N THR A 35 19.73 22.01 -6.17
CA THR A 35 18.59 21.36 -6.85
C THR A 35 17.38 21.46 -5.92
N THR A 36 16.44 22.33 -6.29
CA THR A 36 15.10 22.30 -5.71
C THR A 36 14.48 20.94 -6.00
N PRO A 37 13.85 20.28 -4.99
CA PRO A 37 13.13 19.04 -5.23
C PRO A 37 12.14 19.24 -6.38
N THR A 38 12.28 18.46 -7.45
CA THR A 38 11.39 18.57 -8.61
C THR A 38 9.99 18.16 -8.14
N ALA A 39 9.05 19.10 -8.19
CA ALA A 39 7.65 18.84 -7.90
C ALA A 39 7.11 17.70 -8.79
N PRO A 40 6.13 16.93 -8.31
CA PRO A 40 5.45 15.94 -9.14
C PRO A 40 4.91 16.60 -10.41
N PRO A 41 4.82 15.84 -11.53
CA PRO A 41 4.33 16.40 -12.79
C PRO A 41 2.94 17.00 -12.61
N ALA A 42 2.72 18.22 -13.10
CA ALA A 42 1.43 18.88 -13.06
C ALA A 42 0.38 18.09 -13.85
N VAL A 43 -0.79 17.90 -13.28
CA VAL A 43 -1.94 17.24 -13.89
C VAL A 43 -3.07 18.26 -13.99
N GLU A 44 -3.66 18.41 -15.19
CA GLU A 44 -4.85 19.24 -15.36
C GLU A 44 -6.04 18.58 -14.67
N LEU A 45 -6.68 19.29 -13.74
CA LEU A 45 -7.80 18.81 -12.94
C LEU A 45 -9.12 19.33 -13.54
N PRO A 46 -10.18 18.48 -13.60
CA PRO A 46 -11.53 18.93 -13.90
C PRO A 46 -12.03 19.94 -12.85
N ALA A 47 -12.94 20.83 -13.25
CA ALA A 47 -13.55 21.79 -12.33
C ALA A 47 -14.32 21.07 -11.20
N ALA A 48 -14.07 21.48 -9.97
CA ALA A 48 -14.65 20.89 -8.76
C ALA A 48 -16.09 21.35 -8.52
N THR A 49 -16.93 20.45 -8.00
CA THR A 49 -18.36 20.72 -7.79
C THR A 49 -18.90 20.38 -6.39
N ILE A 50 -18.11 19.77 -5.49
CA ILE A 50 -18.56 19.41 -4.12
C ILE A 50 -17.51 19.80 -3.09
N ASP A 51 -17.94 20.52 -2.02
CA ASP A 51 -17.03 21.00 -0.98
C ASP A 51 -16.99 20.14 0.30
N HIS A 52 -18.03 19.40 0.63
CA HIS A 52 -18.11 18.67 1.91
C HIS A 52 -18.81 17.31 1.77
N LEU A 53 -18.02 16.23 1.69
CA LEU A 53 -18.45 14.87 2.03
C LEU A 53 -17.60 14.41 3.20
N ASP A 54 -18.24 13.98 4.30
CA ASP A 54 -17.52 13.21 5.33
C ASP A 54 -17.28 11.80 4.75
N LEU A 55 -16.05 11.57 4.30
CA LEU A 55 -15.64 10.32 3.70
C LEU A 55 -14.84 9.44 4.67
N ASP A 56 -14.52 9.95 5.87
CA ASP A 56 -13.62 9.27 6.79
C ASP A 56 -14.26 8.01 7.37
N HIS A 57 -15.60 8.05 7.58
CA HIS A 57 -16.39 6.92 8.07
C HIS A 57 -17.62 6.69 7.17
N TRP A 58 -17.45 6.70 5.85
CA TRP A 58 -18.51 6.62 4.84
C TRP A 58 -19.45 5.42 5.01
N TRP A 59 -19.02 4.33 5.66
CA TRP A 59 -19.87 3.15 5.91
C TRP A 59 -20.99 3.41 6.92
N THR A 60 -20.90 4.45 7.74
CA THR A 60 -21.96 4.85 8.68
C THR A 60 -23.17 5.47 7.97
N GLU A 61 -22.98 6.01 6.75
CA GLU A 61 -24.07 6.60 5.94
C GLU A 61 -25.10 5.56 5.48
N PHE A 62 -24.78 4.27 5.58
CA PHE A 62 -25.74 3.20 5.28
C PHE A 62 -26.72 2.91 6.40
N ASP A 63 -26.58 3.50 7.57
CA ASP A 63 -27.39 3.27 8.78
C ASP A 63 -27.52 1.77 9.13
N GLU A 64 -26.41 1.03 9.01
CA GLU A 64 -26.29 -0.41 9.27
C GLU A 64 -25.28 -0.67 10.39
N PRO A 65 -25.75 -0.80 11.68
CA PRO A 65 -24.84 -0.99 12.82
C PRO A 65 -23.97 -2.26 12.70
N ALA A 66 -24.49 -3.32 12.06
CA ALA A 66 -23.73 -4.55 11.83
C ALA A 66 -22.56 -4.33 10.85
N LEU A 67 -22.77 -3.53 9.79
CA LEU A 67 -21.70 -3.14 8.88
C LEU A 67 -20.61 -2.34 9.63
N THR A 68 -21.02 -1.34 10.40
CA THR A 68 -20.09 -0.51 11.18
C THR A 68 -19.23 -1.38 12.10
N ALA A 69 -19.86 -2.27 12.87
CA ALA A 69 -19.14 -3.17 13.77
C ALA A 69 -18.16 -4.09 13.02
N LEU A 70 -18.53 -4.61 11.85
CA LEU A 70 -17.64 -5.46 11.03
C LEU A 70 -16.46 -4.69 10.45
N VAL A 71 -16.67 -3.46 9.98
CA VAL A 71 -15.58 -2.61 9.49
C VAL A 71 -14.63 -2.26 10.62
N ASP A 72 -15.14 -1.87 11.79
CA ASP A 72 -14.32 -1.54 12.95
C ASP A 72 -13.51 -2.76 13.42
N GLU A 73 -14.13 -3.96 13.46
CA GLU A 73 -13.45 -5.23 13.77
C GLU A 73 -12.33 -5.52 12.75
N ALA A 74 -12.61 -5.34 11.45
CA ALA A 74 -11.64 -5.55 10.40
C ALA A 74 -10.48 -4.55 10.49
N LEU A 75 -10.77 -3.26 10.68
CA LEU A 75 -9.74 -2.23 10.82
C LEU A 75 -8.83 -2.46 12.04
N ALA A 76 -9.33 -3.12 13.08
CA ALA A 76 -8.55 -3.47 14.27
C ALA A 76 -7.72 -4.75 14.09
N ASN A 77 -8.20 -5.76 13.37
CA ASN A 77 -7.66 -7.11 13.41
C ASN A 77 -7.18 -7.66 12.06
N ASN A 78 -7.45 -6.99 10.94
CA ASN A 78 -7.11 -7.48 9.60
C ASN A 78 -5.60 -7.71 9.44
N LEU A 79 -5.23 -8.86 8.87
CA LEU A 79 -3.82 -9.27 8.75
C LEU A 79 -3.03 -8.44 7.71
N ASP A 80 -3.69 -7.93 6.66
CA ASP A 80 -3.03 -7.06 5.69
C ASP A 80 -2.68 -5.69 6.31
N LEU A 81 -3.54 -5.17 7.20
CA LEU A 81 -3.23 -3.98 7.99
C LEU A 81 -2.09 -4.22 8.97
N GLN A 82 -2.04 -5.38 9.64
CA GLN A 82 -0.90 -5.74 10.49
C GLN A 82 0.40 -5.85 9.67
N ALA A 83 0.34 -6.45 8.48
CA ALA A 83 1.49 -6.48 7.57
C ALA A 83 1.91 -5.08 7.11
N ALA A 84 0.96 -4.17 6.86
CA ALA A 84 1.26 -2.78 6.54
C ALA A 84 1.93 -2.04 7.71
N MET A 85 1.50 -2.28 8.94
CA MET A 85 2.16 -1.75 10.16
C MET A 85 3.60 -2.26 10.29
N ALA A 86 3.83 -3.55 10.05
CA ALA A 86 5.19 -4.11 10.07
C ALA A 86 6.10 -3.48 8.98
N ARG A 87 5.55 -3.12 7.81
CA ARG A 87 6.30 -2.36 6.79
C ARG A 87 6.69 -0.96 7.27
N ILE A 88 5.82 -0.28 8.01
CA ILE A 88 6.13 1.04 8.62
C ILE A 88 7.26 0.88 9.63
N GLU A 89 7.22 -0.12 10.50
CA GLU A 89 8.32 -0.38 11.45
C GLU A 89 9.65 -0.68 10.74
N SER A 90 9.60 -1.45 9.65
CA SER A 90 10.79 -1.68 8.81
C SER A 90 11.31 -0.38 8.18
N ALA A 91 10.43 0.48 7.67
CA ALA A 91 10.81 1.77 7.11
C ALA A 91 11.39 2.72 8.19
N ARG A 92 10.84 2.70 9.40
CA ARG A 92 11.37 3.45 10.56
C ARG A 92 12.78 3.01 10.92
N ALA A 93 13.02 1.70 10.98
CA ALA A 93 14.36 1.16 11.21
C ALA A 93 15.35 1.54 10.08
N GLN A 94 14.87 1.66 8.82
CA GLN A 94 15.70 2.16 7.72
C GLN A 94 16.08 3.64 7.88
N VAL A 95 15.20 4.47 8.44
CA VAL A 95 15.53 5.86 8.79
C VAL A 95 16.62 5.88 9.87
N GLU A 96 16.48 5.07 10.92
CA GLU A 96 17.51 4.97 11.98
C GLU A 96 18.85 4.48 11.42
N LEU A 97 18.84 3.50 10.51
CA LEU A 97 20.04 3.02 9.83
C LEU A 97 20.71 4.13 9.01
N ALA A 98 19.92 4.91 8.24
CA ALA A 98 20.45 6.04 7.47
C ALA A 98 20.98 7.18 8.37
N GLN A 99 20.41 7.35 9.56
CA GLN A 99 20.92 8.30 10.57
C GLN A 99 22.19 7.82 11.24
N ALA A 100 22.41 6.51 11.36
CA ALA A 100 23.62 5.96 11.97
C ALA A 100 24.89 6.37 11.22
N ASP A 101 24.81 6.58 9.90
CA ASP A 101 25.94 7.06 9.09
C ASP A 101 26.37 8.50 9.42
N LEU A 102 25.57 9.27 10.16
CA LEU A 102 25.89 10.61 10.66
C LEU A 102 26.79 10.57 11.91
N TYR A 103 27.03 9.41 12.48
CA TYR A 103 27.82 9.22 13.70
C TYR A 103 29.07 8.41 13.43
N PRO A 104 30.13 8.58 14.23
CA PRO A 104 31.32 7.78 14.09
C PRO A 104 31.09 6.31 14.43
N LEU A 105 31.65 5.42 13.60
CA LEU A 105 31.75 4.00 13.93
C LEU A 105 32.89 3.79 14.91
N VAL A 106 32.59 3.32 16.11
CA VAL A 106 33.59 2.97 17.13
C VAL A 106 33.58 1.46 17.35
N THR A 107 34.71 0.83 17.17
CA THR A 107 34.90 -0.61 17.36
C THR A 107 35.98 -0.90 18.37
N ILE A 108 35.83 -1.98 19.14
CA ILE A 108 36.92 -2.56 19.94
C ILE A 108 37.46 -3.78 19.19
N GLY A 109 38.77 -3.86 19.04
CA GLY A 109 39.45 -4.97 18.38
C GLY A 109 40.53 -5.55 19.30
N ALA A 110 40.66 -6.87 19.28
CA ALA A 110 41.79 -7.57 19.91
C ALA A 110 42.43 -8.48 18.86
N ASP A 111 43.68 -8.22 18.56
CA ASP A 111 44.45 -8.92 17.54
C ASP A 111 45.67 -9.58 18.15
N ALA A 112 45.94 -10.82 17.73
CA ALA A 112 47.14 -11.54 18.06
C ALA A 112 47.74 -12.12 16.77
N SER A 113 48.95 -11.70 16.42
CA SER A 113 49.63 -12.21 15.24
C SER A 113 51.04 -12.71 15.58
N ARG A 114 51.50 -13.67 14.79
CA ARG A 114 52.89 -14.14 14.78
C ARG A 114 53.40 -14.16 13.37
N SER A 115 54.38 -13.37 13.10
CA SER A 115 54.94 -13.23 11.76
C SER A 115 56.47 -13.48 11.75
N ARG A 116 56.96 -13.90 10.57
CA ARG A 116 58.38 -14.01 10.30
C ARG A 116 58.76 -13.09 9.16
N SER A 117 59.62 -12.12 9.43
CA SER A 117 60.19 -11.23 8.41
C SER A 117 61.34 -11.89 7.68
N THR A 118 61.47 -11.63 6.39
CA THR A 118 62.59 -12.13 5.58
C THR A 118 63.90 -11.43 5.94
N GLN A 119 65.01 -12.18 5.90
CA GLN A 119 66.36 -11.63 6.10
C GLN A 119 67.06 -11.30 4.78
N VAL A 120 66.43 -11.69 3.62
CA VAL A 120 67.01 -11.51 2.27
C VAL A 120 66.12 -10.68 1.35
N GLY A 121 65.06 -10.01 1.89
CA GLY A 121 64.17 -9.15 1.13
C GLY A 121 64.77 -7.78 0.82
N THR A 122 63.94 -6.90 0.18
CA THR A 122 64.36 -5.52 -0.17
C THR A 122 64.67 -4.66 1.07
N ASN A 123 64.09 -4.97 2.24
CA ASN A 123 64.41 -4.38 3.54
C ASN A 123 64.72 -5.49 4.55
N PRO A 124 65.95 -6.04 4.53
CA PRO A 124 66.32 -7.11 5.44
C PRO A 124 66.40 -6.61 6.89
N LEU A 125 66.03 -7.48 7.82
CA LEU A 125 66.23 -7.17 9.25
C LEU A 125 67.71 -6.99 9.55
N PRO A 126 68.10 -5.95 10.35
CA PRO A 126 69.46 -5.77 10.78
C PRO A 126 69.99 -6.99 11.55
N PRO A 127 71.31 -7.27 11.51
CA PRO A 127 71.88 -8.35 12.28
C PRO A 127 71.59 -8.19 13.79
N GLY A 128 71.20 -9.30 14.43
CA GLY A 128 70.80 -9.33 15.85
C GLY A 128 69.33 -9.17 16.18
N PHE A 129 68.47 -8.87 15.18
CA PHE A 129 67.03 -8.85 15.38
C PHE A 129 66.41 -10.22 15.13
N ALA A 130 65.45 -10.60 15.98
CA ALA A 130 64.74 -11.86 15.80
C ALA A 130 63.84 -11.80 14.55
N ALA A 131 64.05 -12.75 13.62
CA ALA A 131 63.23 -12.81 12.38
C ALA A 131 61.77 -13.13 12.64
N THR A 132 61.43 -13.77 13.75
CA THR A 132 60.05 -14.11 14.14
C THR A 132 59.63 -13.26 15.33
N GLY A 133 58.52 -12.56 15.20
CA GLY A 133 57.91 -11.74 16.23
C GLY A 133 56.45 -12.08 16.47
N ASN A 134 56.00 -11.83 17.68
CA ASN A 134 54.56 -11.77 17.98
C ASN A 134 54.16 -10.30 18.06
N ASP A 135 52.88 -10.04 17.76
CA ASP A 135 52.25 -8.75 18.00
C ASP A 135 50.87 -9.01 18.63
N TYR A 136 50.66 -8.40 19.77
CA TYR A 136 49.40 -8.44 20.51
C TYR A 136 48.89 -7.00 20.59
N ARG A 137 47.66 -6.78 20.11
CA ARG A 137 47.05 -5.45 20.10
C ARG A 137 45.64 -5.52 20.69
N LEU A 138 45.30 -4.57 21.53
CA LEU A 138 43.95 -4.34 22.05
C LEU A 138 43.69 -2.84 21.93
N GLY A 139 42.61 -2.47 21.22
CA GLY A 139 42.33 -1.06 21.01
C GLY A 139 40.92 -0.75 20.56
N LEU A 140 40.56 0.51 20.75
CA LEU A 140 39.40 1.16 20.18
C LEU A 140 39.81 1.79 18.85
N ASN A 141 39.03 1.56 17.82
CA ASN A 141 39.17 2.21 16.51
C ASN A 141 37.91 3.04 16.25
N ALA A 142 38.08 4.29 15.89
CA ALA A 142 37.01 5.17 15.47
C ALA A 142 37.21 5.55 14.01
N SER A 143 36.15 5.54 13.22
CA SER A 143 36.12 6.02 11.84
C SER A 143 34.85 6.86 11.62
N TYR A 144 35.02 8.03 11.03
CA TYR A 144 33.92 8.96 10.75
C TYR A 144 34.16 9.69 9.43
N GLU A 145 33.19 9.53 8.49
CA GLU A 145 33.16 10.36 7.29
C GLU A 145 32.36 11.63 7.60
N VAL A 146 33.01 12.77 7.54
CA VAL A 146 32.37 14.06 7.83
C VAL A 146 31.42 14.43 6.71
N ASP A 147 30.15 14.62 7.02
CA ASP A 147 29.09 14.95 6.05
C ASP A 147 29.18 16.42 5.59
N LEU A 148 30.28 16.77 4.89
CA LEU A 148 30.53 18.14 4.41
C LEU A 148 29.47 18.61 3.40
N TRP A 149 29.08 17.72 2.50
CA TRP A 149 28.22 18.00 1.36
C TRP A 149 26.75 17.64 1.60
N GLY A 150 26.43 17.07 2.75
CA GLY A 150 25.08 16.63 3.08
C GLY A 150 24.69 15.29 2.47
N LYS A 151 25.64 14.45 2.09
CA LYS A 151 25.45 13.13 1.50
C LYS A 151 24.60 12.22 2.39
N TYR A 152 24.96 12.08 3.66
CA TYR A 152 24.26 11.26 4.64
C TYR A 152 22.93 11.89 5.09
N ARG A 153 22.91 13.21 5.25
CA ARG A 153 21.63 13.95 5.49
C ARG A 153 20.63 13.78 4.35
N THR A 154 21.11 13.77 3.11
CA THR A 154 20.24 13.54 1.93
C THR A 154 19.71 12.11 1.90
N SER A 155 20.54 11.11 2.24
CA SER A 155 20.12 9.72 2.39
C SER A 155 19.04 9.55 3.49
N THR A 156 19.24 10.20 4.63
CA THR A 156 18.26 10.22 5.74
C THR A 156 16.94 10.83 5.31
N ARG A 157 16.94 11.95 4.58
CA ARG A 157 15.73 12.58 4.04
C ARG A 157 15.02 11.65 3.03
N ALA A 158 15.75 10.92 2.20
CA ALA A 158 15.18 9.94 1.29
C ALA A 158 14.46 8.83 2.08
N ALA A 159 15.11 8.25 3.10
CA ALA A 159 14.50 7.24 3.96
C ALA A 159 13.27 7.77 4.72
N GLN A 160 13.27 9.02 5.19
CA GLN A 160 12.10 9.65 5.81
C GLN A 160 10.91 9.75 4.84
N ASN A 161 11.14 10.08 3.56
CA ASN A 161 10.08 10.11 2.58
C ASN A 161 9.58 8.70 2.21
N ASP A 162 10.44 7.66 2.26
CA ASP A 162 10.00 6.27 2.13
C ASP A 162 9.14 5.83 3.33
N LEU A 163 9.46 6.28 4.54
CA LEU A 163 8.61 6.06 5.72
C LEU A 163 7.23 6.69 5.54
N LEU A 164 7.17 7.96 5.12
CA LEU A 164 5.90 8.64 4.83
C LEU A 164 5.12 7.93 3.71
N ALA A 165 5.80 7.43 2.68
CA ALA A 165 5.17 6.63 1.63
C ALA A 165 4.57 5.33 2.18
N SER A 166 5.23 4.69 3.15
CA SER A 166 4.73 3.47 3.81
C SER A 166 3.49 3.77 4.67
N GLU A 167 3.44 4.92 5.32
CA GLU A 167 2.27 5.38 6.10
C GLU A 167 1.05 5.58 5.18
N PHE A 168 1.20 6.26 4.04
CA PHE A 168 0.14 6.37 3.03
C PHE A 168 -0.22 5.01 2.42
N GLY A 169 0.74 4.12 2.26
CA GLY A 169 0.49 2.73 1.84
C GLY A 169 -0.43 1.97 2.81
N ARG A 170 -0.27 2.18 4.13
CA ARG A 170 -1.19 1.63 5.14
C ARG A 170 -2.61 2.17 4.96
N GLU A 171 -2.77 3.48 4.72
CA GLU A 171 -4.10 4.08 4.50
C GLU A 171 -4.77 3.55 3.22
N THR A 172 -3.98 3.26 2.18
CA THR A 172 -4.47 2.59 0.96
C THR A 172 -5.03 1.20 1.28
N VAL A 173 -4.33 0.42 2.11
CA VAL A 173 -4.82 -0.91 2.57
C VAL A 173 -6.08 -0.74 3.42
N ARG A 174 -6.11 0.22 4.35
CA ARG A 174 -7.27 0.53 5.20
C ARG A 174 -8.53 0.82 4.38
N THR A 175 -8.43 1.72 3.41
CA THR A 175 -9.53 2.05 2.48
C THR A 175 -10.02 0.82 1.72
N SER A 176 -9.09 -0.02 1.26
CA SER A 176 -9.42 -1.25 0.53
C SER A 176 -10.13 -2.27 1.43
N VAL A 177 -9.63 -2.51 2.64
CA VAL A 177 -10.24 -3.44 3.61
C VAL A 177 -11.66 -3.00 3.97
N ALA A 178 -11.87 -1.71 4.28
CA ALA A 178 -13.20 -1.19 4.57
C ALA A 178 -14.19 -1.42 3.41
N ALA A 179 -13.75 -1.15 2.17
CA ALA A 179 -14.57 -1.37 0.99
C ALA A 179 -14.86 -2.86 0.74
N GLU A 180 -13.90 -3.76 0.95
CA GLU A 180 -14.08 -5.19 0.77
C GLU A 180 -15.02 -5.79 1.82
N VAL A 181 -14.93 -5.35 3.08
CA VAL A 181 -15.88 -5.72 4.13
C VAL A 181 -17.30 -5.29 3.76
N ALA A 182 -17.48 -4.05 3.30
CA ALA A 182 -18.80 -3.56 2.90
C ALA A 182 -19.35 -4.31 1.68
N ARG A 183 -18.53 -4.63 0.68
CA ARG A 183 -18.95 -5.45 -0.48
C ARG A 183 -19.38 -6.85 -0.04
N ALA A 184 -18.60 -7.50 0.79
CA ALA A 184 -18.91 -8.84 1.29
C ALA A 184 -20.19 -8.83 2.15
N TYR A 185 -20.37 -7.80 3.00
CA TYR A 185 -21.57 -7.62 3.81
C TYR A 185 -22.83 -7.45 2.95
N PHE A 186 -22.85 -6.52 1.99
CA PHE A 186 -24.02 -6.32 1.12
C PHE A 186 -24.24 -7.51 0.19
N GLY A 187 -23.19 -8.21 -0.23
CA GLY A 187 -23.27 -9.48 -0.92
C GLY A 187 -24.00 -10.53 -0.08
N LEU A 188 -23.64 -10.63 1.21
CA LEU A 188 -24.23 -11.58 2.15
C LEU A 188 -25.71 -11.26 2.43
N ILE A 189 -26.08 -10.00 2.65
CA ILE A 189 -27.47 -9.57 2.83
C ILE A 189 -28.32 -9.93 1.60
N ALA A 190 -27.77 -9.76 0.39
CA ALA A 190 -28.46 -10.13 -0.85
C ALA A 190 -28.60 -11.65 -0.99
N ALA A 191 -27.58 -12.43 -0.64
CA ALA A 191 -27.64 -13.89 -0.65
C ALA A 191 -28.67 -14.43 0.34
N ASP A 192 -28.76 -13.85 1.55
CA ASP A 192 -29.77 -14.20 2.54
C ASP A 192 -31.19 -13.85 2.07
N ALA A 193 -31.37 -12.68 1.44
CA ALA A 193 -32.66 -12.29 0.87
C ALA A 193 -33.06 -13.24 -0.24
N GLN A 194 -32.16 -13.66 -1.11
CA GLN A 194 -32.39 -14.65 -2.15
C GLN A 194 -32.71 -16.02 -1.55
N LEU A 195 -31.97 -16.45 -0.53
CA LEU A 195 -32.22 -17.73 0.14
C LEU A 195 -33.64 -17.78 0.74
N ARG A 196 -34.10 -16.72 1.40
CA ARG A 196 -35.46 -16.62 1.94
C ARG A 196 -36.49 -16.68 0.83
N LEU A 197 -36.33 -15.91 -0.25
CA LEU A 197 -37.21 -15.92 -1.40
C LEU A 197 -37.38 -17.35 -1.99
N LEU A 198 -36.27 -18.07 -2.12
CA LEU A 198 -36.25 -19.44 -2.62
C LEU A 198 -36.90 -20.43 -1.64
N GLN A 199 -36.73 -20.27 -0.33
CA GLN A 199 -37.38 -21.09 0.69
C GLN A 199 -38.87 -20.89 0.71
N ASP A 200 -39.34 -19.64 0.65
CA ASP A 200 -40.78 -19.32 0.54
C ASP A 200 -41.37 -19.88 -0.77
N THR A 201 -40.63 -19.78 -1.88
CA THR A 201 -41.02 -20.36 -3.17
C THR A 201 -41.07 -21.89 -3.11
N LEU A 202 -40.11 -22.55 -2.46
CA LEU A 202 -40.12 -24.01 -2.28
C LEU A 202 -41.37 -24.47 -1.52
N ALA A 203 -41.71 -23.81 -0.41
CA ALA A 203 -42.92 -24.14 0.35
C ALA A 203 -44.19 -24.01 -0.50
N LEU A 204 -44.28 -22.98 -1.35
CA LEU A 204 -45.38 -22.83 -2.30
C LEU A 204 -45.40 -23.96 -3.36
N ARG A 205 -44.25 -24.35 -3.90
CA ARG A 205 -44.10 -25.44 -4.86
C ARG A 205 -44.50 -26.80 -4.25
N GLU A 206 -44.14 -27.06 -3.00
CA GLU A 206 -44.55 -28.29 -2.29
C GLU A 206 -46.05 -28.40 -2.13
N GLN A 207 -46.73 -27.30 -1.75
CA GLN A 207 -48.20 -27.24 -1.70
C GLN A 207 -48.81 -27.50 -3.08
N THR A 208 -48.23 -26.93 -4.13
CA THR A 208 -48.67 -27.14 -5.50
C THR A 208 -48.52 -28.61 -5.93
N VAL A 209 -47.39 -29.25 -5.64
CA VAL A 209 -47.14 -30.67 -5.94
C VAL A 209 -48.15 -31.55 -5.21
N ALA A 210 -48.47 -31.28 -3.93
CA ALA A 210 -49.50 -32.00 -3.20
C ALA A 210 -50.87 -31.92 -3.89
N LEU A 211 -51.30 -30.68 -4.22
CA LEU A 211 -52.59 -30.47 -4.92
C LEU A 211 -52.64 -31.17 -6.29
N GLN A 212 -51.58 -31.09 -7.09
CA GLN A 212 -51.53 -31.73 -8.42
C GLN A 212 -51.43 -33.27 -8.27
N THR A 213 -50.87 -33.80 -7.19
CA THR A 213 -50.89 -35.23 -6.90
C THR A 213 -52.31 -35.73 -6.68
N ASP A 214 -53.07 -35.04 -5.81
CA ASP A 214 -54.50 -35.39 -5.56
C ASP A 214 -55.35 -35.31 -6.83
N ARG A 215 -55.15 -34.27 -7.64
CA ARG A 215 -55.85 -34.11 -8.92
C ARG A 215 -55.51 -35.19 -9.95
N ALA A 216 -54.23 -35.60 -10.02
CA ALA A 216 -53.81 -36.69 -10.91
C ALA A 216 -54.39 -38.05 -10.46
N GLN A 217 -54.46 -38.31 -9.14
CA GLN A 217 -55.09 -39.52 -8.58
C GLN A 217 -56.58 -39.54 -8.86
N ALA A 218 -57.24 -38.38 -8.83
CA ALA A 218 -58.65 -38.22 -9.18
C ALA A 218 -58.95 -38.26 -10.71
N GLY A 219 -57.91 -38.37 -11.54
CA GLY A 219 -57.97 -38.37 -12.98
C GLY A 219 -58.31 -37.00 -13.61
N VAL A 220 -58.23 -35.92 -12.88
CA VAL A 220 -58.58 -34.56 -13.32
C VAL A 220 -57.50 -33.93 -14.19
N ILE A 221 -56.20 -34.32 -13.94
CA ILE A 221 -55.04 -33.86 -14.72
C ILE A 221 -54.21 -35.03 -15.22
N GLY A 222 -53.36 -34.77 -16.24
CA GLY A 222 -52.41 -35.73 -16.78
C GLY A 222 -51.16 -35.88 -15.94
N GLN A 223 -50.42 -37.01 -16.12
CA GLN A 223 -49.14 -37.24 -15.50
C GLN A 223 -48.09 -36.18 -15.91
N TYR A 224 -48.24 -35.53 -17.05
CA TYR A 224 -47.38 -34.46 -17.54
C TYR A 224 -47.37 -33.26 -16.58
N ASP A 225 -48.54 -32.76 -16.16
CA ASP A 225 -48.66 -31.61 -15.28
C ASP A 225 -48.07 -31.89 -13.91
N LEU A 226 -48.30 -33.10 -13.38
CA LEU A 226 -47.69 -33.53 -12.12
C LEU A 226 -46.16 -33.62 -12.22
N ALA A 227 -45.64 -34.21 -13.31
CA ALA A 227 -44.19 -34.30 -13.54
C ALA A 227 -43.56 -32.90 -13.63
N GLN A 228 -44.21 -31.96 -14.29
CA GLN A 228 -43.76 -30.58 -14.40
C GLN A 228 -43.76 -29.86 -13.05
N ALA A 229 -44.79 -30.02 -12.23
CA ALA A 229 -44.83 -29.43 -10.89
C ALA A 229 -43.71 -29.99 -9.99
N LYS A 230 -43.39 -31.28 -10.07
CA LYS A 230 -42.28 -31.90 -9.38
C LYS A 230 -40.92 -31.35 -9.85
N ALA A 231 -40.72 -31.22 -11.16
CA ALA A 231 -39.49 -30.67 -11.75
C ALA A 231 -39.22 -29.22 -11.27
N GLU A 232 -40.28 -28.40 -11.15
CA GLU A 232 -40.14 -27.03 -10.62
C GLU A 232 -39.76 -27.00 -9.15
N ARG A 233 -40.36 -27.85 -8.33
CA ARG A 233 -39.94 -27.98 -6.92
C ARG A 233 -38.47 -28.37 -6.80
N ASP A 234 -38.03 -29.36 -7.59
CA ASP A 234 -36.67 -29.86 -7.55
C ASP A 234 -35.65 -28.82 -8.07
N SER A 235 -36.03 -28.00 -9.06
CA SER A 235 -35.25 -26.87 -9.54
C SER A 235 -34.99 -25.84 -8.43
N VAL A 236 -36.05 -25.42 -7.71
CA VAL A 236 -35.94 -24.46 -6.61
C VAL A 236 -35.10 -25.04 -5.44
N ALA A 237 -35.24 -26.35 -5.17
CA ALA A 237 -34.39 -27.00 -4.15
C ALA A 237 -32.91 -26.98 -4.53
N GLY A 238 -32.56 -27.12 -5.81
CA GLY A 238 -31.21 -26.95 -6.32
C GLY A 238 -30.68 -25.51 -6.21
N ASP A 239 -31.55 -24.53 -6.49
CA ASP A 239 -31.22 -23.11 -6.36
C ASP A 239 -30.94 -22.71 -4.90
N ILE A 240 -31.70 -23.28 -3.93
CA ILE A 240 -31.45 -23.10 -2.48
C ILE A 240 -30.05 -23.55 -2.12
N ALA A 241 -29.60 -24.73 -2.58
CA ALA A 241 -28.26 -25.23 -2.28
C ALA A 241 -27.17 -24.28 -2.84
N THR A 242 -27.41 -23.69 -4.01
CA THR A 242 -26.50 -22.71 -4.63
C THR A 242 -26.47 -21.41 -3.85
N ALA A 243 -27.61 -20.87 -3.44
CA ALA A 243 -27.71 -19.64 -2.64
C ALA A 243 -27.07 -19.83 -1.25
N GLN A 244 -27.29 -21.00 -0.62
CA GLN A 244 -26.66 -21.33 0.66
C GLN A 244 -25.14 -21.37 0.57
N ARG A 245 -24.59 -21.94 -0.50
CA ARG A 245 -23.16 -21.96 -0.74
C ARG A 245 -22.61 -20.53 -0.87
N ALA A 246 -23.27 -19.67 -1.65
CA ALA A 246 -22.85 -18.28 -1.83
C ALA A 246 -22.86 -17.50 -0.50
N ALA A 247 -23.88 -17.71 0.35
CA ALA A 247 -23.92 -17.11 1.67
C ALA A 247 -22.77 -17.59 2.55
N ASN A 248 -22.48 -18.90 2.57
CA ASN A 248 -21.36 -19.45 3.35
C ASN A 248 -20.00 -18.94 2.88
N GLU A 249 -19.80 -18.79 1.56
CA GLU A 249 -18.56 -18.22 0.99
C GLU A 249 -18.36 -16.77 1.43
N LEU A 250 -19.43 -15.96 1.45
CA LEU A 250 -19.38 -14.57 1.90
C LEU A 250 -19.15 -14.44 3.42
N GLU A 251 -19.76 -15.31 4.24
CA GLU A 251 -19.49 -15.38 5.67
C GLU A 251 -18.04 -15.74 5.96
N SER A 252 -17.50 -16.72 5.25
CA SER A 252 -16.09 -17.09 5.36
C SER A 252 -15.15 -15.96 4.94
N ALA A 253 -15.49 -15.23 3.86
CA ALA A 253 -14.74 -14.06 3.41
C ALA A 253 -14.74 -12.95 4.48
N LEU A 254 -15.88 -12.67 5.10
CA LEU A 254 -15.98 -11.70 6.21
C LEU A 254 -15.15 -12.14 7.41
N ALA A 255 -15.15 -13.42 7.78
CA ALA A 255 -14.33 -13.93 8.86
C ALA A 255 -12.83 -13.75 8.61
N VAL A 256 -12.38 -13.93 7.36
CA VAL A 256 -10.99 -13.66 6.96
C VAL A 256 -10.69 -12.16 7.01
N LEU A 257 -11.55 -11.32 6.45
CA LEU A 257 -11.37 -9.87 6.41
C LEU A 257 -11.32 -9.25 7.81
N THR A 258 -12.12 -9.78 8.75
CA THR A 258 -12.12 -9.34 10.15
C THR A 258 -10.99 -9.95 10.99
N GLY A 259 -10.10 -10.72 10.39
CA GLY A 259 -8.93 -11.31 11.07
C GLY A 259 -9.29 -12.38 12.12
N ARG A 260 -10.45 -13.01 11.99
CA ARG A 260 -10.89 -14.07 12.90
C ARG A 260 -10.05 -15.33 12.77
N SER A 261 -10.06 -16.15 13.79
CA SER A 261 -9.27 -17.38 13.81
C SER A 261 -9.68 -18.36 12.71
N PRO A 262 -8.78 -19.27 12.27
CA PRO A 262 -9.15 -20.31 11.30
C PRO A 262 -10.37 -21.16 11.74
N ARG A 263 -10.57 -21.35 13.03
CA ARG A 263 -11.75 -22.05 13.57
C ARG A 263 -13.04 -21.28 13.26
N ASP A 264 -13.02 -19.96 13.41
CA ASP A 264 -14.18 -19.10 13.17
C ASP A 264 -14.51 -18.99 11.68
N VAL A 265 -13.54 -19.24 10.79
CA VAL A 265 -13.77 -19.36 9.34
C VAL A 265 -14.60 -20.60 9.01
N PHE A 266 -14.42 -21.71 9.75
CA PHE A 266 -15.22 -22.93 9.55
C PHE A 266 -16.62 -22.87 10.17
N THR A 267 -16.80 -22.03 11.17
CA THR A 267 -18.09 -21.80 11.82
C THR A 267 -18.40 -20.31 11.90
N PRO A 268 -18.48 -19.62 10.75
CA PRO A 268 -18.65 -18.18 10.74
C PRO A 268 -20.02 -17.82 11.31
N HIS A 269 -20.04 -16.78 12.14
CA HIS A 269 -21.27 -16.19 12.64
C HIS A 269 -21.18 -14.68 12.46
N VAL A 270 -21.98 -14.16 11.54
CA VAL A 270 -22.14 -12.72 11.33
C VAL A 270 -23.54 -12.33 11.79
N GLY A 271 -23.59 -11.56 12.88
CA GLY A 271 -24.85 -11.00 13.39
C GLY A 271 -25.43 -10.06 12.33
N ARG A 272 -26.62 -10.38 11.80
CA ARG A 272 -27.30 -9.60 10.78
C ARG A 272 -28.81 -9.76 10.84
N GLU A 273 -29.51 -8.72 10.47
CA GLU A 273 -30.94 -8.75 10.21
C GLU A 273 -31.16 -8.60 8.71
N PRO A 274 -31.31 -9.70 7.96
CA PRO A 274 -31.57 -9.61 6.54
C PRO A 274 -32.98 -9.05 6.31
N SER A 275 -33.04 -7.84 5.75
CA SER A 275 -34.31 -7.19 5.39
C SER A 275 -34.23 -6.68 3.95
N LEU A 276 -35.11 -7.25 3.07
CA LEU A 276 -35.24 -6.75 1.71
C LEU A 276 -35.68 -5.28 1.69
N ALA A 277 -36.51 -4.86 2.63
CA ALA A 277 -36.95 -3.47 2.75
C ALA A 277 -35.77 -2.53 3.03
N LYS A 278 -34.88 -2.92 3.94
CA LYS A 278 -33.63 -2.17 4.20
C LYS A 278 -32.72 -2.18 2.97
N LEU A 279 -32.59 -3.32 2.28
CA LEU A 279 -31.80 -3.42 1.05
C LEU A 279 -32.34 -2.53 -0.09
N LEU A 280 -33.64 -2.25 -0.14
CA LEU A 280 -34.26 -1.37 -1.12
C LEU A 280 -34.16 0.13 -0.75
N ALA A 281 -33.94 0.48 0.51
CA ALA A 281 -33.76 1.85 0.99
C ALA A 281 -32.33 2.32 0.67
N VAL A 282 -32.17 3.08 -0.41
CA VAL A 282 -30.85 3.52 -0.92
C VAL A 282 -30.52 4.92 -0.42
N PRO A 283 -29.34 5.16 0.19
CA PRO A 283 -28.89 6.51 0.55
C PRO A 283 -28.76 7.42 -0.67
N SER A 284 -29.07 8.71 -0.52
CA SER A 284 -28.80 9.70 -1.56
C SER A 284 -27.34 10.13 -1.51
N VAL A 285 -26.67 10.15 -2.65
CA VAL A 285 -25.30 10.68 -2.78
C VAL A 285 -25.33 11.94 -3.62
N PRO A 286 -24.67 13.03 -3.19
CA PRO A 286 -24.52 14.23 -4.00
C PRO A 286 -23.76 13.91 -5.29
N SER A 287 -24.20 14.47 -6.42
CA SER A 287 -23.49 14.36 -7.69
C SER A 287 -22.36 15.37 -7.77
N GLY A 288 -21.14 14.97 -8.13
CA GLY A 288 -20.02 15.85 -8.39
C GLY A 288 -18.66 15.28 -7.99
N LEU A 289 -17.59 16.00 -8.34
CA LEU A 289 -16.20 15.65 -7.99
C LEU A 289 -15.70 16.58 -6.89
N PRO A 290 -15.05 16.07 -5.81
CA PRO A 290 -14.37 16.92 -4.84
C PRO A 290 -13.13 17.57 -5.49
N SER A 291 -12.89 18.86 -5.17
CA SER A 291 -11.77 19.64 -5.68
C SER A 291 -10.40 19.07 -5.29
N ASN A 292 -10.36 18.34 -4.19
CA ASN A 292 -9.14 17.78 -3.58
C ASN A 292 -9.00 16.27 -3.74
N LEU A 293 -9.63 15.68 -4.77
CA LEU A 293 -9.61 14.23 -5.00
C LEU A 293 -8.20 13.62 -4.94
N LEU A 294 -7.24 14.24 -5.64
CA LEU A 294 -5.87 13.73 -5.69
C LEU A 294 -5.16 13.85 -4.34
N GLU A 295 -5.48 14.89 -3.56
CA GLU A 295 -4.92 15.09 -2.22
C GLU A 295 -5.48 14.08 -1.21
N ARG A 296 -6.73 13.66 -1.40
CA ARG A 296 -7.41 12.70 -0.51
C ARG A 296 -7.02 11.25 -0.77
N ARG A 297 -6.58 10.90 -1.96
CA ARG A 297 -6.24 9.51 -2.27
C ARG A 297 -4.87 9.12 -1.70
N PRO A 298 -4.81 8.16 -0.77
CA PRO A 298 -3.56 7.79 -0.13
C PRO A 298 -2.58 7.08 -1.09
N ASP A 299 -3.07 6.36 -2.12
CA ASP A 299 -2.24 5.74 -3.17
C ASP A 299 -1.49 6.79 -4.01
N VAL A 300 -2.12 7.92 -4.32
CA VAL A 300 -1.49 9.04 -5.01
C VAL A 300 -0.42 9.68 -4.11
N ARG A 301 -0.76 9.96 -2.85
CA ARG A 301 0.16 10.55 -1.87
C ARG A 301 1.37 9.66 -1.59
N GLN A 302 1.18 8.34 -1.58
CA GLN A 302 2.27 7.37 -1.46
C GLN A 302 3.30 7.57 -2.58
N LEU A 303 2.86 7.65 -3.84
CA LEU A 303 3.75 7.83 -4.98
C LEU A 303 4.40 9.21 -5.03
N GLU A 304 3.73 10.26 -4.57
CA GLU A 304 4.35 11.59 -4.41
C GLU A 304 5.57 11.53 -3.47
N LYS A 305 5.43 10.86 -2.32
CA LYS A 305 6.54 10.68 -1.38
C LYS A 305 7.66 9.83 -1.96
N GLN A 306 7.33 8.79 -2.72
CA GLN A 306 8.32 7.98 -3.43
C GLN A 306 9.09 8.78 -4.50
N ILE A 307 8.43 9.69 -5.24
CA ILE A 307 9.10 10.59 -6.19
C ILE A 307 10.10 11.49 -5.47
N VAL A 308 9.70 12.06 -4.33
CA VAL A 308 10.60 12.90 -3.52
C VAL A 308 11.80 12.08 -3.02
N ALA A 309 11.58 10.88 -2.49
CA ALA A 309 12.66 9.99 -2.05
C ALA A 309 13.61 9.63 -3.21
N ALA A 310 13.08 9.30 -4.39
CA ALA A 310 13.88 8.99 -5.56
C ALA A 310 14.67 10.20 -6.07
N SER A 311 14.10 11.42 -6.01
CA SER A 311 14.81 12.65 -6.35
C SER A 311 15.99 12.91 -5.40
N LEU A 312 15.79 12.71 -4.10
CA LEU A 312 16.88 12.80 -3.11
C LEU A 312 17.96 11.73 -3.34
N ARG A 313 17.62 10.55 -3.88
CA ARG A 313 18.63 9.54 -4.26
C ARG A 313 19.45 9.97 -5.48
N ILE A 314 18.88 10.72 -6.42
CA ILE A 314 19.63 11.34 -7.52
C ILE A 314 20.60 12.37 -6.96
N ASP A 315 20.12 13.26 -6.08
CA ASP A 315 21.00 14.24 -5.41
C ASP A 315 22.13 13.55 -4.67
N ARG A 316 21.82 12.46 -3.93
CA ARG A 316 22.80 11.65 -3.23
C ARG A 316 23.87 11.06 -4.17
N ALA A 317 23.46 10.55 -5.33
CA ALA A 317 24.38 9.99 -6.33
C ALA A 317 25.31 11.06 -6.94
N HIS A 318 24.84 12.29 -7.11
CA HIS A 318 25.68 13.42 -7.50
C HIS A 318 26.70 13.80 -6.43
N LEU A 319 26.36 13.69 -5.16
CA LEU A 319 27.30 14.01 -4.07
C LEU A 319 28.44 13.00 -3.96
N ASP A 320 28.36 11.81 -4.57
CA ASP A 320 29.46 10.85 -4.64
C ASP A 320 30.61 11.27 -5.57
N PHE A 321 30.41 12.29 -6.41
CA PHE A 321 31.48 12.91 -7.20
C PHE A 321 32.39 13.83 -6.36
N LEU A 322 31.94 14.26 -5.18
CA LEU A 322 32.64 15.22 -4.35
C LEU A 322 33.66 14.53 -3.42
N PRO A 323 34.75 15.24 -3.03
CA PRO A 323 35.73 14.67 -2.13
C PRO A 323 35.14 14.26 -0.79
N SER A 324 35.52 13.08 -0.27
CA SER A 324 35.14 12.61 1.06
C SER A 324 36.26 12.93 2.08
N LEU A 325 35.85 13.45 3.24
CA LEU A 325 36.76 13.69 4.38
C LEU A 325 36.51 12.66 5.47
N THR A 326 37.44 11.75 5.64
CA THR A 326 37.39 10.71 6.67
C THR A 326 38.31 11.02 7.82
N LEU A 327 37.81 11.00 9.06
CA LEU A 327 38.57 11.08 10.30
C LEU A 327 38.71 9.68 10.87
N THR A 328 39.94 9.29 11.21
CA THR A 328 40.19 8.00 11.86
C THR A 328 40.99 8.21 13.14
N GLY A 329 40.72 7.37 14.13
CA GLY A 329 41.45 7.42 15.40
C GLY A 329 41.62 6.02 15.98
N THR A 330 42.77 5.77 16.61
CA THR A 330 42.99 4.56 17.39
C THR A 330 43.50 4.92 18.77
N LEU A 331 43.05 4.17 19.76
CA LEU A 331 43.48 4.30 21.16
C LEU A 331 43.58 2.89 21.74
N GLY A 332 44.77 2.51 22.25
CA GLY A 332 44.93 1.14 22.74
C GLY A 332 46.30 0.82 23.29
N THR A 333 46.60 -0.48 23.28
CA THR A 333 47.87 -1.03 23.70
C THR A 333 48.40 -2.03 22.67
N GLU A 334 49.71 -2.03 22.44
CA GLU A 334 50.40 -2.93 21.53
C GLU A 334 51.72 -3.44 22.18
N SER A 335 51.99 -4.76 22.08
CA SER A 335 53.17 -5.36 22.66
C SER A 335 53.56 -6.65 21.97
N GLY A 336 54.87 -6.89 21.82
CA GLY A 336 55.41 -8.18 21.37
C GLY A 336 55.25 -9.32 22.37
N THR A 337 54.79 -9.06 23.59
CA THR A 337 54.52 -10.08 24.63
C THR A 337 53.21 -9.78 25.34
N LEU A 338 52.38 -10.78 25.53
CA LEU A 338 51.07 -10.65 26.17
C LEU A 338 51.17 -10.08 27.61
N ARG A 339 52.23 -10.45 28.35
CA ARG A 339 52.46 -9.98 29.73
C ARG A 339 52.69 -8.45 29.83
N ARG A 340 53.19 -7.82 28.76
CA ARG A 340 53.48 -6.38 28.74
C ARG A 340 52.38 -5.57 28.10
N LEU A 341 51.33 -6.18 27.56
CA LEU A 341 50.25 -5.53 26.83
C LEU A 341 49.58 -4.42 27.66
N PHE A 342 49.44 -4.64 28.96
CA PHE A 342 48.83 -3.68 29.88
C PHE A 342 49.83 -2.82 30.66
N SER A 343 51.08 -2.72 30.20
CA SER A 343 52.09 -1.82 30.79
C SER A 343 52.01 -0.43 30.18
N GLY A 344 52.36 0.62 30.94
CA GLY A 344 52.34 2.00 30.43
C GLY A 344 53.05 2.21 29.10
N PRO A 345 54.28 1.62 28.86
CA PRO A 345 54.96 1.73 27.56
C PRO A 345 54.27 1.06 26.37
N ALA A 346 53.25 0.21 26.60
CA ALA A 346 52.46 -0.41 25.54
C ALA A 346 51.35 0.47 24.96
N PHE A 347 51.05 1.59 25.60
CA PHE A 347 50.01 2.52 25.18
C PHE A 347 50.31 3.15 23.83
N ILE A 348 49.34 3.08 22.93
CA ILE A 348 49.41 3.68 21.59
C ILE A 348 48.16 4.52 21.31
N TRP A 349 48.33 5.57 20.54
CA TRP A 349 47.20 6.31 19.97
C TRP A 349 47.61 6.86 18.60
N SER A 350 46.60 7.05 17.74
CA SER A 350 46.75 7.77 16.48
C SER A 350 45.50 8.55 16.15
N ALA A 351 45.64 9.66 15.46
CA ALA A 351 44.57 10.42 14.86
C ALA A 351 44.98 10.84 13.45
N ALA A 352 44.14 10.63 12.47
CA ALA A 352 44.39 10.98 11.09
C ALA A 352 43.14 11.55 10.42
N ALA A 353 43.37 12.42 9.42
CA ALA A 353 42.33 12.92 8.52
C ALA A 353 42.78 12.64 7.09
N GLY A 354 41.92 12.05 6.30
CA GLY A 354 42.13 11.72 4.89
C GLY A 354 41.08 12.40 4.00
N LEU A 355 41.52 13.10 2.96
CA LEU A 355 40.67 13.64 1.92
C LEU A 355 40.88 12.82 0.65
N VAL A 356 39.80 12.23 0.12
CA VAL A 356 39.85 11.37 -1.06
C VAL A 356 38.82 11.86 -2.09
N GLU A 357 39.26 12.06 -3.34
CA GLU A 357 38.43 12.39 -4.47
C GLU A 357 38.58 11.32 -5.56
N PRO A 358 37.48 10.76 -6.09
CA PRO A 358 37.50 9.74 -7.13
C PRO A 358 37.77 10.38 -8.50
N LEU A 359 38.93 10.09 -9.12
CA LEU A 359 39.31 10.65 -10.43
C LEU A 359 39.10 9.71 -11.62
N LEU A 360 39.22 8.39 -11.42
CA LEU A 360 39.19 7.40 -12.52
C LEU A 360 37.92 6.57 -12.59
N ILE A 361 37.02 6.68 -11.61
CA ILE A 361 35.77 5.93 -11.56
C ILE A 361 34.54 6.74 -12.01
N VAL A 362 34.75 7.87 -12.70
CA VAL A 362 33.70 8.79 -13.15
C VAL A 362 32.58 8.08 -13.90
N LYS A 363 32.91 7.13 -14.81
CA LYS A 363 31.89 6.34 -15.54
C LYS A 363 31.00 5.50 -14.64
N SER A 364 31.54 4.98 -13.54
CA SER A 364 30.76 4.23 -12.56
C SER A 364 29.81 5.14 -11.78
N LEU A 365 30.27 6.35 -11.45
CA LEU A 365 29.44 7.36 -10.77
C LEU A 365 28.33 7.88 -11.69
N GLU A 366 28.65 8.17 -12.97
CA GLU A 366 27.66 8.54 -13.98
C GLU A 366 26.58 7.43 -14.13
N ALA A 367 26.99 6.18 -14.23
CA ALA A 367 26.05 5.05 -14.31
C ALA A 367 25.15 4.95 -13.06
N ASN A 368 25.64 5.25 -11.86
CA ASN A 368 24.82 5.29 -10.65
C ASN A 368 23.78 6.42 -10.70
N VAL A 369 24.14 7.59 -11.23
CA VAL A 369 23.19 8.69 -11.47
C VAL A 369 22.13 8.27 -12.48
N ASP A 370 22.55 7.68 -13.61
CA ASP A 370 21.63 7.22 -14.66
C ASP A 370 20.63 6.17 -14.13
N ILE A 371 21.09 5.25 -13.27
CA ILE A 371 20.23 4.28 -12.59
C ILE A 371 19.21 5.01 -11.71
N ALA A 372 19.64 5.97 -10.89
CA ALA A 372 18.76 6.72 -10.00
C ALA A 372 17.73 7.55 -10.79
N VAL A 373 18.14 8.17 -11.89
CA VAL A 373 17.25 8.92 -12.80
C VAL A 373 16.21 7.99 -13.43
N ALA A 374 16.63 6.82 -13.92
CA ALA A 374 15.71 5.84 -14.51
C ALA A 374 14.70 5.30 -13.48
N GLN A 375 15.14 5.04 -12.24
CA GLN A 375 14.26 4.63 -11.13
C GLN A 375 13.24 5.72 -10.79
N ARG A 376 13.65 6.98 -10.71
CA ARG A 376 12.73 8.10 -10.48
C ARG A 376 11.72 8.24 -11.60
N GLU A 377 12.14 8.09 -12.88
CA GLU A 377 11.20 8.15 -14.02
C GLU A 377 10.20 6.99 -13.99
N GLN A 378 10.63 5.79 -13.60
CA GLN A 378 9.72 4.65 -13.42
C GLN A 378 8.61 4.98 -12.39
N ILE A 379 8.97 5.58 -11.25
CA ILE A 379 8.00 5.99 -10.22
C ILE A 379 7.09 7.11 -10.75
N ALA A 380 7.64 8.07 -11.51
CA ALA A 380 6.86 9.16 -12.11
C ALA A 380 5.85 8.66 -13.16
N VAL A 381 6.19 7.61 -13.92
CA VAL A 381 5.23 6.92 -14.81
C VAL A 381 4.14 6.23 -13.99
N GLY A 382 4.50 5.52 -12.92
CA GLY A 382 3.55 4.91 -11.99
C GLY A 382 2.58 5.93 -11.38
N TYR A 383 3.09 7.10 -10.97
CA TYR A 383 2.26 8.21 -10.49
C TYR A 383 1.23 8.64 -11.53
N ARG A 384 1.66 8.89 -12.78
CA ARG A 384 0.73 9.26 -13.87
C ARG A 384 -0.34 8.19 -14.12
N GLN A 385 0.04 6.91 -14.08
CA GLN A 385 -0.90 5.79 -14.21
C GLN A 385 -1.91 5.76 -13.06
N THR A 386 -1.47 5.94 -11.82
CA THR A 386 -2.35 5.95 -10.63
C THR A 386 -3.30 7.15 -10.67
N VAL A 387 -2.84 8.33 -11.09
CA VAL A 387 -3.70 9.50 -11.27
C VAL A 387 -4.76 9.24 -12.35
N GLN A 388 -4.38 8.67 -13.50
CA GLN A 388 -5.34 8.31 -14.55
C GLN A 388 -6.36 7.26 -14.05
N ALA A 389 -5.91 6.25 -13.31
CA ALA A 389 -6.78 5.25 -12.69
C ALA A 389 -7.74 5.91 -11.69
N ALA A 390 -7.27 6.87 -10.87
CA ALA A 390 -8.11 7.59 -9.92
C ALA A 390 -9.27 8.31 -10.60
N PHE A 391 -9.02 9.03 -11.68
CA PHE A 391 -10.08 9.70 -12.43
C PHE A 391 -11.03 8.71 -13.10
N LYS A 392 -10.48 7.63 -13.68
CA LYS A 392 -11.29 6.54 -14.24
C LYS A 392 -12.21 5.92 -13.18
N ASP A 393 -11.67 5.59 -11.99
CA ASP A 393 -12.44 4.97 -10.92
C ASP A 393 -13.62 5.84 -10.50
N VAL A 394 -13.40 7.15 -10.34
CA VAL A 394 -14.48 8.09 -9.99
C VAL A 394 -15.49 8.23 -11.10
N HIS A 395 -15.06 8.36 -12.36
CA HIS A 395 -15.95 8.43 -13.51
C HIS A 395 -16.85 7.19 -13.59
N ASP A 396 -16.25 6.00 -13.48
CA ASP A 396 -16.97 4.73 -13.57
C ASP A 396 -17.92 4.54 -12.38
N ALA A 397 -17.50 4.92 -11.17
CA ALA A 397 -18.32 4.84 -9.96
C ALA A 397 -19.53 5.80 -10.01
N LEU A 398 -19.37 7.02 -10.52
CA LEU A 398 -20.50 7.93 -10.74
C LEU A 398 -21.49 7.40 -11.78
N ALA A 399 -20.98 6.91 -12.92
CA ALA A 399 -21.81 6.30 -13.95
C ALA A 399 -22.54 5.04 -13.42
N ALA A 400 -21.84 4.21 -12.63
CA ALA A 400 -22.44 3.04 -11.99
C ALA A 400 -23.54 3.43 -11.00
N ASN A 401 -23.35 4.48 -10.19
CA ASN A 401 -24.37 4.95 -9.25
C ASN A 401 -25.68 5.35 -9.99
N ASP A 402 -25.59 6.08 -11.09
CA ASP A 402 -26.77 6.50 -11.86
C ASP A 402 -27.44 5.31 -12.56
N THR A 403 -26.66 4.45 -13.21
CA THR A 403 -27.18 3.33 -13.99
C THR A 403 -27.77 2.23 -13.12
N THR A 404 -27.16 1.91 -11.96
CA THR A 404 -27.69 0.89 -11.03
C THR A 404 -28.98 1.35 -10.37
N ARG A 405 -29.13 2.65 -10.05
CA ARG A 405 -30.39 3.23 -9.55
C ARG A 405 -31.53 3.12 -10.59
N ALA A 406 -31.23 3.46 -11.83
CA ALA A 406 -32.21 3.32 -12.93
C ALA A 406 -32.58 1.84 -13.14
N ALA A 407 -31.61 0.93 -13.07
CA ALA A 407 -31.85 -0.51 -13.16
C ALA A 407 -32.73 -1.03 -12.00
N LEU A 408 -32.46 -0.60 -10.76
CA LEU A 408 -33.30 -0.97 -9.61
C LEU A 408 -34.72 -0.48 -9.75
N ALA A 409 -34.94 0.77 -10.20
CA ALA A 409 -36.28 1.31 -10.43
C ALA A 409 -37.02 0.50 -11.49
N ALA A 410 -36.37 0.14 -12.60
CA ALA A 410 -36.97 -0.70 -13.66
C ALA A 410 -37.29 -2.11 -13.14
N GLN A 411 -36.41 -2.75 -12.38
CA GLN A 411 -36.66 -4.10 -11.82
C GLN A 411 -37.79 -4.07 -10.77
N THR A 412 -37.87 -3.02 -9.96
CA THR A 412 -38.96 -2.85 -8.99
C THR A 412 -40.32 -2.75 -9.71
N SER A 413 -40.41 -1.94 -10.76
CA SER A 413 -41.62 -1.85 -11.59
C SER A 413 -41.96 -3.18 -12.28
N ARG A 414 -40.94 -3.87 -12.84
CA ARG A 414 -41.12 -5.19 -13.47
C ARG A 414 -41.67 -6.22 -12.47
N THR A 415 -41.10 -6.28 -11.26
CA THR A 415 -41.53 -7.21 -10.21
C THR A 415 -42.98 -6.95 -9.82
N ALA A 416 -43.40 -5.69 -9.64
CA ALA A 416 -44.78 -5.33 -9.32
C ALA A 416 -45.73 -5.75 -10.41
N ASN A 417 -45.42 -5.52 -11.69
CA ASN A 417 -46.26 -5.93 -12.82
C ASN A 417 -46.38 -7.46 -12.95
N LEU A 418 -45.27 -8.18 -12.73
CA LEU A 418 -45.30 -9.66 -12.77
C LEU A 418 -46.00 -10.26 -11.56
N GLN A 419 -45.98 -9.61 -10.40
CA GLN A 419 -46.81 -10.01 -9.26
C GLN A 419 -48.30 -9.91 -9.61
N GLN A 420 -48.71 -8.80 -10.20
CA GLN A 420 -50.10 -8.64 -10.67
C GLN A 420 -50.48 -9.69 -11.74
N ALA A 421 -49.57 -9.97 -12.68
CA ALA A 421 -49.83 -10.99 -13.72
C ALA A 421 -49.95 -12.38 -13.10
N TYR A 422 -49.15 -12.73 -12.13
CA TYR A 422 -49.25 -13.98 -11.39
C TYR A 422 -50.59 -14.06 -10.64
N ASP A 423 -51.00 -13.04 -9.89
CA ASP A 423 -52.23 -13.02 -9.14
C ASP A 423 -53.47 -13.22 -10.07
N LEU A 424 -53.45 -12.56 -11.21
CA LEU A 424 -54.53 -12.72 -12.22
C LEU A 424 -54.51 -14.12 -12.85
N SER A 425 -53.37 -14.70 -13.17
CA SER A 425 -53.25 -16.05 -13.73
C SER A 425 -53.73 -17.11 -12.75
N ASP A 426 -53.43 -16.96 -11.48
CA ASP A 426 -53.84 -17.87 -10.40
C ASP A 426 -55.37 -17.85 -10.21
N VAL A 427 -56.01 -16.66 -10.21
CA VAL A 427 -57.47 -16.51 -10.15
C VAL A 427 -58.13 -17.18 -11.35
N ARG A 428 -57.64 -16.96 -12.58
CA ARG A 428 -58.18 -17.57 -13.81
C ARG A 428 -58.07 -19.10 -13.81
N TYR A 429 -56.93 -19.62 -13.34
CA TYR A 429 -56.72 -21.06 -13.21
C TYR A 429 -57.66 -21.69 -12.18
N LYS A 430 -57.80 -21.09 -10.99
CA LYS A 430 -58.75 -21.56 -9.97
C LYS A 430 -60.19 -21.55 -10.43
N ALA A 431 -60.55 -20.59 -11.28
CA ALA A 431 -61.87 -20.50 -11.91
C ALA A 431 -62.07 -21.43 -13.15
N GLY A 432 -61.00 -22.15 -13.55
CA GLY A 432 -61.08 -23.10 -14.71
C GLY A 432 -60.97 -22.44 -16.09
N TYR A 433 -60.56 -21.14 -16.17
CA TYR A 433 -60.51 -20.42 -17.45
C TYR A 433 -59.13 -20.50 -18.12
N SER A 434 -58.08 -21.00 -17.43
CA SER A 434 -56.73 -21.13 -17.99
C SER A 434 -56.06 -22.44 -17.55
N PRO A 435 -55.14 -22.99 -18.37
CA PRO A 435 -54.33 -24.15 -18.00
C PRO A 435 -53.29 -23.80 -16.91
N TYR A 436 -52.83 -24.81 -16.19
CA TYR A 436 -51.79 -24.67 -15.13
C TYR A 436 -50.51 -24.09 -15.69
N LEU A 437 -50.14 -24.33 -16.94
CA LEU A 437 -48.95 -23.83 -17.59
C LEU A 437 -48.86 -22.30 -17.57
N GLU A 438 -50.01 -21.58 -17.69
CA GLU A 438 -50.03 -20.11 -17.61
C GLU A 438 -49.63 -19.60 -16.22
N VAL A 439 -50.09 -20.24 -15.15
CA VAL A 439 -49.71 -19.93 -13.78
C VAL A 439 -48.22 -20.23 -13.54
N LEU A 440 -47.79 -21.38 -14.05
CA LEU A 440 -46.40 -21.80 -13.92
C LEU A 440 -45.41 -20.84 -14.58
N ASP A 441 -45.75 -20.38 -15.78
CA ASP A 441 -44.91 -19.39 -16.49
C ASP A 441 -44.85 -18.04 -15.74
N ALA A 442 -46.00 -17.55 -15.27
CA ALA A 442 -46.09 -16.33 -14.47
C ALA A 442 -45.26 -16.44 -13.17
N GLN A 443 -45.32 -17.59 -12.49
CA GLN A 443 -44.53 -17.85 -11.29
C GLN A 443 -43.02 -17.86 -11.56
N ARG A 444 -42.56 -18.49 -12.64
CA ARG A 444 -41.16 -18.51 -13.05
C ARG A 444 -40.63 -17.09 -13.32
N GLN A 445 -41.40 -16.31 -14.10
CA GLN A 445 -41.07 -14.94 -14.44
C GLN A 445 -41.00 -14.04 -13.19
N LEU A 446 -41.94 -14.21 -12.26
CA LEU A 446 -41.98 -13.48 -11.00
C LEU A 446 -40.76 -13.81 -10.14
N LEU A 447 -40.42 -15.09 -9.91
CA LEU A 447 -39.24 -15.51 -9.16
C LEU A 447 -37.97 -14.94 -9.76
N GLN A 448 -37.83 -15.00 -11.08
CA GLN A 448 -36.70 -14.41 -11.78
C GLN A 448 -36.62 -12.89 -11.57
N ALA A 449 -37.75 -12.18 -11.65
CA ALA A 449 -37.78 -10.72 -11.45
C ALA A 449 -37.47 -10.33 -10.02
N GLN A 450 -37.96 -11.05 -9.02
CA GLN A 450 -37.66 -10.83 -7.60
C GLN A 450 -36.18 -11.07 -7.32
N THR A 451 -35.58 -12.12 -7.87
CA THR A 451 -34.13 -12.38 -7.77
C THR A 451 -33.33 -11.24 -8.39
N GLN A 452 -33.69 -10.78 -9.58
CA GLN A 452 -33.01 -9.65 -10.24
C GLN A 452 -33.20 -8.33 -9.48
N GLN A 453 -34.30 -8.11 -8.81
CA GLN A 453 -34.52 -6.94 -7.95
C GLN A 453 -33.61 -6.96 -6.74
N ILE A 454 -33.43 -8.11 -6.08
CA ILE A 454 -32.49 -8.28 -4.97
C ILE A 454 -31.05 -7.94 -5.43
N LEU A 455 -30.62 -8.49 -6.57
CA LEU A 455 -29.29 -8.23 -7.13
C LEU A 455 -29.12 -6.75 -7.50
N ALA A 456 -30.11 -6.13 -8.14
CA ALA A 456 -30.07 -4.71 -8.47
C ALA A 456 -29.97 -3.81 -7.21
N ALA A 457 -30.67 -4.18 -6.14
CA ALA A 457 -30.59 -3.46 -4.86
C ALA A 457 -29.20 -3.58 -4.21
N ARG A 458 -28.57 -4.76 -4.29
CA ARG A 458 -27.18 -4.95 -3.89
C ARG A 458 -26.24 -4.08 -4.74
N ASP A 459 -26.39 -4.10 -6.07
CA ASP A 459 -25.48 -3.42 -7.00
C ASP A 459 -25.49 -1.90 -6.79
N VAL A 460 -26.61 -1.30 -6.40
CA VAL A 460 -26.66 0.11 -6.01
C VAL A 460 -25.77 0.37 -4.79
N ARG A 461 -25.78 -0.51 -3.78
CA ARG A 461 -24.93 -0.37 -2.60
C ARG A 461 -23.45 -0.56 -2.93
N LEU A 462 -23.14 -1.54 -3.79
CA LEU A 462 -21.78 -1.76 -4.25
C LEU A 462 -21.24 -0.54 -5.02
N ALA A 463 -22.07 0.08 -5.86
CA ALA A 463 -21.72 1.32 -6.57
C ALA A 463 -21.41 2.48 -5.61
N LEU A 464 -22.14 2.57 -4.47
CA LEU A 464 -21.86 3.57 -3.44
C LEU A 464 -20.54 3.29 -2.69
N VAL A 465 -20.26 2.04 -2.36
CA VAL A 465 -18.98 1.61 -1.77
C VAL A 465 -17.81 1.93 -2.71
N ASP A 466 -17.97 1.64 -4.00
CA ASP A 466 -16.97 1.92 -5.01
C ASP A 466 -16.74 3.42 -5.19
N LEU A 467 -17.80 4.22 -5.13
CA LEU A 467 -17.71 5.67 -5.19
C LEU A 467 -16.97 6.23 -3.96
N ALA A 468 -17.31 5.79 -2.75
CA ALA A 468 -16.63 6.22 -1.52
C ALA A 468 -15.13 5.88 -1.57
N LYS A 469 -14.78 4.66 -2.00
CA LYS A 469 -13.39 4.24 -2.21
C LYS A 469 -12.68 5.09 -3.26
N ALA A 470 -13.31 5.33 -4.41
CA ALA A 470 -12.73 6.11 -5.51
C ALA A 470 -12.46 7.56 -5.12
N LEU A 471 -13.31 8.12 -4.25
CA LEU A 471 -13.15 9.48 -3.68
C LEU A 471 -12.09 9.55 -2.57
N GLY A 472 -11.43 8.44 -2.26
CA GLY A 472 -10.38 8.39 -1.23
C GLY A 472 -10.92 8.36 0.20
N GLY A 473 -12.14 7.82 0.40
CA GLY A 473 -12.75 7.69 1.72
C GLY A 473 -12.16 6.54 2.54
N GLY A 474 -12.38 6.61 3.86
CA GLY A 474 -12.02 5.57 4.82
C GLY A 474 -10.76 5.82 5.63
N TRP A 475 -10.20 7.04 5.59
CA TRP A 475 -9.08 7.45 6.43
C TRP A 475 -9.18 8.94 6.81
N ASP A 476 -8.63 9.31 7.97
CA ASP A 476 -8.65 10.68 8.46
C ASP A 476 -7.56 11.52 7.76
N TYR A 477 -7.96 12.20 6.69
CA TYR A 477 -7.09 13.07 5.90
C TYR A 477 -6.56 14.27 6.71
N GLN A 478 -7.38 14.85 7.59
CA GLN A 478 -7.01 16.10 8.31
C GLN A 478 -5.92 15.85 9.36
N ASN A 479 -5.99 14.75 10.10
CA ASN A 479 -4.98 14.37 11.06
C ASN A 479 -3.67 13.89 10.41
N ALA A 480 -3.74 13.25 9.26
CA ALA A 480 -2.54 12.78 8.53
C ALA A 480 -1.72 13.95 7.93
N VAL A 481 -2.36 15.03 7.50
CA VAL A 481 -1.67 16.21 6.96
C VAL A 481 -1.08 17.08 8.08
N GLY A 482 -1.73 17.14 9.25
CA GLY A 482 -1.25 17.90 10.43
C GLY A 482 0.07 17.38 10.99
N THR A 483 0.28 16.08 10.99
CA THR A 483 1.51 15.43 11.50
C THR A 483 2.75 15.70 10.64
N THR A 484 2.59 16.06 9.36
CA THR A 484 3.69 16.38 8.45
C THR A 484 4.14 17.85 8.53
N ALA A 485 3.35 18.74 9.14
CA ALA A 485 3.67 20.16 9.28
C ALA A 485 4.63 20.43 10.45
N ASP A 486 4.63 19.59 11.48
CA ASP A 486 5.47 19.73 12.69
C ASP A 486 6.85 19.06 12.56
N ALA A 487 7.15 18.38 11.46
CA ALA A 487 8.42 17.71 11.19
C ALA A 487 9.37 18.53 10.30
N LYS A 488 9.38 19.88 10.47
CA LYS A 488 10.33 20.79 9.79
C LYS A 488 11.58 21.06 10.61
#